data_99039865f2ab733e246aca761903e923
#
_entry.id   99039865f2ab733e246aca761903e923
#
_cell.length_a   1.000
_cell.length_b   1.000
_cell.length_c   1.000
_cell.angle_alpha   90.00
_cell.angle_beta   90.00
_cell.angle_gamma   90.00
#
_symmetry.space_group_name_H-M   'P 1'
#
loop_
_entity.id
_entity.type
_entity.pdbx_description
1 polymer ?
#
loop_
_entity_poly.entity_id
_entity_poly.type
_entity_poly.pdbx_seq_one_letter_code
_entity_poly.pdbx_strand_id
1 'polypeptide(L)'
;MYQLKEPNEAVKFEDVLEVASTYIHNPDSIALIKQAYDFIMDKHADQKRKSGEPYTNHLLWVAYILATLQTGPMTIAAGLLHDVIEDCDTTLEEMIELFGEEVATLVEGVTKISKMPYKDEMELSAENHRKIYIAMAKDIRVILIKFADRLHNMRTLKYLPEYKQKRIAKETLEVYSPIAHRLGINDLCIELEDLSLMYIDQTAYEHIANLLEAKRNERKDHVEKMVADIGMLLKEQDIEATILGRAKHIYSIYKKMVVKNKRFDELYDLNAIRIITKDRMECYEVLGIIHDYYRPLPGRFKDYIAMPKPNMYQSLHTAVIGENGLIFEIQIRTEEMDLIAERGVAAHWRYKENKNYSSRKEQQEIGEKLQWLRDFITLSEDTQGVDAKEYYNTLRHDIFDANVYALSPQGKIIELPNGATPIDFAYRIHSEVGHRMVGALVNNILVPIDTK
;
A
#
# COMPACT_ATOMS: atom_id res chain seq x y z
N MET A 1 -1.43 -13.54 12.93
CA MET A 1 -1.54 -12.23 12.27
C MET A 1 -2.86 -11.62 12.71
N TYR A 2 -2.86 -10.44 13.34
CA TYR A 2 -4.11 -9.78 13.72
C TYR A 2 -4.83 -9.31 12.46
N GLN A 3 -6.08 -9.77 12.27
CA GLN A 3 -6.98 -9.20 11.28
C GLN A 3 -7.64 -7.96 11.88
N LEU A 4 -7.86 -6.93 11.08
CA LEU A 4 -8.67 -5.79 11.50
C LEU A 4 -10.05 -6.27 11.91
N LYS A 5 -10.60 -5.71 13.01
CA LYS A 5 -12.00 -5.93 13.39
C LYS A 5 -12.92 -5.48 12.27
N GLU A 6 -14.09 -6.11 12.21
CA GLU A 6 -15.12 -5.71 11.26
C GLU A 6 -15.58 -4.25 11.53
N PRO A 7 -15.96 -3.50 10.48
CA PRO A 7 -16.32 -2.07 10.61
C PRO A 7 -17.43 -1.77 11.60
N ASN A 8 -18.27 -2.76 11.92
CA ASN A 8 -19.40 -2.60 12.82
C ASN A 8 -19.07 -2.98 14.29
N GLU A 9 -17.85 -3.47 14.55
CA GLU A 9 -17.41 -3.80 15.90
C GLU A 9 -16.88 -2.55 16.60
N ALA A 10 -17.10 -2.44 17.90
CA ALA A 10 -16.50 -1.37 18.69
C ALA A 10 -15.03 -1.71 19.01
N VAL A 11 -14.15 -0.72 18.84
CA VAL A 11 -12.75 -0.80 19.29
C VAL A 11 -12.64 -0.12 20.65
N LYS A 12 -12.13 -0.86 21.62
CA LYS A 12 -11.81 -0.36 22.95
C LYS A 12 -10.31 -0.10 23.06
N PHE A 13 -9.93 0.65 24.07
CA PHE A 13 -8.50 0.91 24.32
C PHE A 13 -7.72 -0.37 24.65
N GLU A 14 -8.37 -1.33 25.31
CA GLU A 14 -7.81 -2.65 25.61
C GLU A 14 -7.44 -3.41 24.31
N ASP A 15 -8.23 -3.29 23.27
CA ASP A 15 -7.92 -3.91 21.95
C ASP A 15 -6.66 -3.30 21.32
N VAL A 16 -6.48 -1.97 21.45
CA VAL A 16 -5.27 -1.29 20.98
C VAL A 16 -4.05 -1.79 21.75
N LEU A 17 -4.16 -1.87 23.07
CA LEU A 17 -3.08 -2.35 23.93
C LEU A 17 -2.76 -3.83 23.70
N GLU A 18 -3.78 -4.68 23.49
CA GLU A 18 -3.57 -6.10 23.22
C GLU A 18 -2.71 -6.27 21.96
N VAL A 19 -3.08 -5.60 20.87
CA VAL A 19 -2.29 -5.65 19.62
C VAL A 19 -0.90 -5.04 19.82
N ALA A 20 -0.79 -3.86 20.42
CA ALA A 20 0.48 -3.17 20.62
C ALA A 20 1.44 -3.98 21.50
N SER A 21 0.95 -4.62 22.56
CA SER A 21 1.75 -5.42 23.51
C SER A 21 2.35 -6.69 22.90
N THR A 22 1.92 -7.10 21.71
CA THR A 22 2.56 -8.22 21.00
C THR A 22 3.96 -7.90 20.48
N TYR A 23 4.32 -6.61 20.38
CA TYR A 23 5.59 -6.15 19.84
C TYR A 23 6.19 -4.92 20.53
N ILE A 24 5.43 -4.24 21.40
CA ILE A 24 5.88 -3.13 22.27
C ILE A 24 5.85 -3.63 23.72
N HIS A 25 7.04 -3.79 24.33
CA HIS A 25 7.17 -4.32 25.69
C HIS A 25 7.73 -3.29 26.69
N ASN A 26 8.29 -2.17 26.18
CA ASN A 26 8.82 -1.10 27.02
C ASN A 26 7.68 -0.41 27.78
N PRO A 27 7.73 -0.37 29.14
CA PRO A 27 6.70 0.26 29.95
C PRO A 27 6.47 1.75 29.63
N ASP A 28 7.54 2.50 29.31
CA ASP A 28 7.46 3.93 29.00
C ASP A 28 6.70 4.15 27.69
N SER A 29 6.89 3.25 26.71
CA SER A 29 6.15 3.27 25.44
C SER A 29 4.66 3.01 25.62
N ILE A 30 4.30 2.06 26.49
CA ILE A 30 2.90 1.78 26.83
C ILE A 30 2.31 2.94 27.64
N ALA A 31 3.07 3.55 28.55
CA ALA A 31 2.66 4.73 29.32
C ALA A 31 2.35 5.93 28.41
N LEU A 32 3.16 6.16 27.37
CA LEU A 32 2.91 7.21 26.36
C LEU A 32 1.58 7.00 25.63
N ILE A 33 1.30 5.79 25.17
CA ILE A 33 0.03 5.45 24.48
C ILE A 33 -1.14 5.66 25.44
N LYS A 34 -1.01 5.26 26.71
CA LYS A 34 -2.05 5.47 27.72
C LYS A 34 -2.27 6.95 28.03
N GLN A 35 -1.20 7.74 28.17
CA GLN A 35 -1.28 9.18 28.37
C GLN A 35 -2.03 9.87 27.21
N ALA A 36 -1.74 9.48 25.97
CA ALA A 36 -2.46 9.97 24.80
C ALA A 36 -3.95 9.61 24.83
N TYR A 37 -4.27 8.38 25.24
CA TYR A 37 -5.66 7.94 25.42
C TYR A 37 -6.39 8.75 26.49
N ASP A 38 -5.81 8.90 27.69
CA ASP A 38 -6.41 9.65 28.79
C ASP A 38 -6.66 11.12 28.35
N PHE A 39 -5.74 11.72 27.61
CA PHE A 39 -5.85 13.07 27.08
C PHE A 39 -7.01 13.24 26.09
N ILE A 40 -7.18 12.31 25.14
CA ILE A 40 -8.30 12.41 24.17
C ILE A 40 -9.65 12.16 24.83
N MET A 41 -9.72 11.34 25.87
CA MET A 41 -10.95 11.12 26.63
C MET A 41 -11.42 12.37 27.34
N ASP A 42 -10.50 13.22 27.80
CA ASP A 42 -10.81 14.52 28.39
C ASP A 42 -11.18 15.54 27.31
N LYS A 43 -10.33 15.74 26.29
CA LYS A 43 -10.49 16.79 25.27
C LYS A 43 -11.70 16.59 24.35
N HIS A 44 -12.10 15.34 24.07
CA HIS A 44 -13.24 15.00 23.21
C HIS A 44 -14.46 14.45 23.96
N ALA A 45 -14.57 14.68 25.29
CA ALA A 45 -15.59 14.08 26.15
C ALA A 45 -17.04 14.32 25.64
N ASP A 46 -17.33 15.51 25.16
CA ASP A 46 -18.68 15.92 24.69
C ASP A 46 -18.85 15.84 23.16
N GLN A 47 -17.79 15.49 22.43
CA GLN A 47 -17.84 15.50 20.97
C GLN A 47 -18.44 14.20 20.42
N LYS A 48 -19.31 14.34 19.42
CA LYS A 48 -19.95 13.21 18.72
C LYS A 48 -19.76 13.32 17.22
N ARG A 49 -19.58 12.18 16.58
CA ARG A 49 -19.59 12.05 15.12
C ARG A 49 -21.02 12.21 14.57
N LYS A 50 -21.14 12.34 13.24
CA LYS A 50 -22.44 12.36 12.55
C LYS A 50 -23.24 11.06 12.68
N SER A 51 -22.57 9.97 13.01
CA SER A 51 -23.19 8.69 13.37
C SER A 51 -23.91 8.73 14.74
N GLY A 52 -23.64 9.75 15.57
CA GLY A 52 -24.12 9.86 16.96
C GLY A 52 -23.16 9.21 17.98
N GLU A 53 -22.14 8.49 17.55
CA GLU A 53 -21.13 7.90 18.40
C GLU A 53 -20.15 8.93 18.99
N PRO A 54 -19.53 8.63 20.16
CA PRO A 54 -18.45 9.44 20.69
C PRO A 54 -17.31 9.61 19.67
N TYR A 55 -16.75 10.81 19.60
CA TYR A 55 -15.64 11.07 18.67
C TYR A 55 -14.41 10.22 18.96
N THR A 56 -14.17 9.89 20.23
CA THR A 56 -13.09 9.03 20.70
C THR A 56 -13.08 7.64 20.05
N ASN A 57 -14.23 7.11 19.61
CA ASN A 57 -14.28 5.85 18.85
C ASN A 57 -13.47 5.92 17.56
N HIS A 58 -13.48 7.08 16.89
CA HIS A 58 -12.68 7.29 15.69
C HIS A 58 -11.18 7.24 16.00
N LEU A 59 -10.76 7.95 17.04
CA LEU A 59 -9.37 8.02 17.44
C LEU A 59 -8.82 6.64 17.87
N LEU A 60 -9.66 5.86 18.56
CA LEU A 60 -9.34 4.47 18.92
C LEU A 60 -9.21 3.57 17.68
N TRP A 61 -10.07 3.72 16.70
CA TRP A 61 -9.96 2.98 15.44
C TRP A 61 -8.67 3.30 14.69
N VAL A 62 -8.31 4.58 14.61
CA VAL A 62 -7.05 5.01 13.99
C VAL A 62 -5.85 4.38 14.70
N ALA A 63 -5.81 4.44 16.03
CA ALA A 63 -4.75 3.82 16.82
C ALA A 63 -4.71 2.30 16.66
N TYR A 64 -5.86 1.63 16.59
CA TYR A 64 -5.97 0.19 16.37
C TYR A 64 -5.42 -0.23 15.00
N ILE A 65 -5.79 0.51 13.94
CA ILE A 65 -5.25 0.27 12.59
C ILE A 65 -3.72 0.42 12.59
N LEU A 66 -3.20 1.49 13.21
CA LEU A 66 -1.75 1.72 13.33
C LEU A 66 -1.05 0.61 14.13
N ALA A 67 -1.64 0.16 15.24
CA ALA A 67 -1.12 -0.97 16.01
C ALA A 67 -1.12 -2.27 15.18
N THR A 68 -2.17 -2.52 14.40
CA THR A 68 -2.22 -3.68 13.50
C THR A 68 -1.15 -3.62 12.41
N LEU A 69 -0.81 -2.42 11.93
CA LEU A 69 0.34 -2.19 11.04
C LEU A 69 1.69 -2.34 11.75
N GLN A 70 1.71 -2.56 13.07
CA GLN A 70 2.89 -2.71 13.92
C GLN A 70 3.79 -1.46 13.94
N THR A 71 3.18 -0.27 13.89
CA THR A 71 3.90 1.00 14.00
C THR A 71 4.43 1.25 15.44
N GLY A 72 5.40 2.15 15.57
CA GLY A 72 5.97 2.49 16.87
C GLY A 72 5.02 3.25 17.80
N PRO A 73 5.34 3.30 19.12
CA PRO A 73 4.48 3.89 20.15
C PRO A 73 4.16 5.37 19.90
N MET A 74 5.13 6.14 19.36
CA MET A 74 4.93 7.55 19.03
C MET A 74 3.93 7.73 17.90
N THR A 75 3.93 6.82 16.89
CA THR A 75 2.96 6.85 15.79
C THR A 75 1.56 6.49 16.27
N ILE A 76 1.42 5.51 17.18
CA ILE A 76 0.13 5.14 17.77
C ILE A 76 -0.41 6.28 18.63
N ALA A 77 0.45 6.90 19.47
CA ALA A 77 0.09 8.06 20.29
C ALA A 77 -0.33 9.25 19.40
N ALA A 78 0.45 9.55 18.35
CA ALA A 78 0.09 10.59 17.37
C ALA A 78 -1.22 10.26 16.62
N GLY A 79 -1.51 8.98 16.37
CA GLY A 79 -2.79 8.53 15.81
C GLY A 79 -3.97 8.77 16.74
N LEU A 80 -3.81 8.61 18.06
CA LEU A 80 -4.84 9.01 19.03
C LEU A 80 -5.03 10.53 19.04
N LEU A 81 -3.96 11.30 18.93
CA LEU A 81 -3.93 12.76 19.09
C LEU A 81 -4.14 13.55 17.79
N HIS A 82 -4.33 12.90 16.65
CA HIS A 82 -4.19 13.55 15.34
C HIS A 82 -5.17 14.71 15.08
N ASP A 83 -6.34 14.72 15.71
CA ASP A 83 -7.37 15.75 15.53
C ASP A 83 -7.40 16.81 16.68
N VAL A 84 -6.61 16.63 17.76
CA VAL A 84 -6.70 17.54 18.92
C VAL A 84 -6.32 18.99 18.62
N ILE A 85 -5.40 19.23 17.67
CA ILE A 85 -5.02 20.58 17.23
C ILE A 85 -6.10 21.20 16.30
N GLU A 86 -6.88 20.35 15.61
CA GLU A 86 -7.92 20.83 14.70
C GLU A 86 -9.25 21.07 15.41
N ASP A 87 -9.64 20.16 16.29
CA ASP A 87 -10.97 20.06 16.85
C ASP A 87 -11.06 20.49 18.33
N CYS A 88 -9.91 20.72 18.98
CA CYS A 88 -9.82 21.15 20.38
C CYS A 88 -8.93 22.39 20.52
N ASP A 89 -9.09 23.13 21.62
CA ASP A 89 -8.24 24.27 21.95
C ASP A 89 -6.87 23.82 22.51
N THR A 90 -6.14 23.01 21.70
CA THR A 90 -4.83 22.50 22.06
C THR A 90 -3.77 23.09 21.13
N THR A 91 -2.74 23.71 21.72
CA THR A 91 -1.66 24.31 20.94
C THR A 91 -0.52 23.32 20.66
N LEU A 92 0.33 23.65 19.66
CA LEU A 92 1.51 22.86 19.35
C LEU A 92 2.50 22.83 20.53
N GLU A 93 2.62 23.95 21.25
CA GLU A 93 3.47 24.11 22.44
C GLU A 93 3.01 23.18 23.56
N GLU A 94 1.70 23.12 23.83
CA GLU A 94 1.10 22.17 24.79
C GLU A 94 1.40 20.72 24.42
N MET A 95 1.31 20.40 23.12
CA MET A 95 1.62 19.04 22.62
C MET A 95 3.09 18.71 22.81
N ILE A 96 4.02 19.63 22.59
CA ILE A 96 5.45 19.44 22.81
C ILE A 96 5.74 19.19 24.30
N GLU A 97 5.13 19.96 25.18
CA GLU A 97 5.34 19.84 26.63
C GLU A 97 4.83 18.50 27.17
N LEU A 98 3.67 18.02 26.71
CA LEU A 98 3.02 16.81 27.23
C LEU A 98 3.55 15.52 26.58
N PHE A 99 3.79 15.54 25.25
CA PHE A 99 4.07 14.32 24.47
C PHE A 99 5.44 14.33 23.77
N GLY A 100 6.18 15.43 23.88
CA GLY A 100 7.48 15.61 23.24
C GLY A 100 7.40 16.08 21.79
N GLU A 101 8.52 16.60 21.29
CA GLU A 101 8.65 17.21 19.97
C GLU A 101 8.31 16.26 18.82
N GLU A 102 8.64 14.97 18.95
CA GLU A 102 8.43 13.97 17.90
C GLU A 102 6.94 13.69 17.67
N VAL A 103 6.16 13.45 18.74
CA VAL A 103 4.70 13.23 18.64
C VAL A 103 4.00 14.49 18.14
N ALA A 104 4.38 15.66 18.68
CA ALA A 104 3.80 16.95 18.29
C ALA A 104 4.05 17.24 16.79
N THR A 105 5.25 16.95 16.28
CA THR A 105 5.59 17.11 14.84
C THR A 105 4.75 16.19 13.96
N LEU A 106 4.50 14.95 14.36
CA LEU A 106 3.64 14.03 13.63
C LEU A 106 2.20 14.55 13.56
N VAL A 107 1.64 14.98 14.69
CA VAL A 107 0.28 15.53 14.77
C VAL A 107 0.16 16.79 13.90
N GLU A 108 1.12 17.73 14.00
CA GLU A 108 1.15 18.93 13.15
C GLU A 108 1.22 18.58 11.65
N GLY A 109 2.00 17.56 11.30
CA GLY A 109 2.11 17.06 9.92
C GLY A 109 0.78 16.58 9.39
N VAL A 110 0.03 15.80 10.18
CA VAL A 110 -1.31 15.31 9.82
C VAL A 110 -2.30 16.46 9.67
N THR A 111 -2.32 17.40 10.62
CA THR A 111 -3.15 18.61 10.60
C THR A 111 -2.93 19.43 9.32
N LYS A 112 -1.67 19.63 8.92
CA LYS A 112 -1.33 20.37 7.67
C LYS A 112 -1.89 19.70 6.42
N ILE A 113 -1.91 18.36 6.37
CA ILE A 113 -2.51 17.61 5.25
C ILE A 113 -4.04 17.76 5.27
N SER A 114 -4.67 17.66 6.44
CA SER A 114 -6.15 17.74 6.59
C SER A 114 -6.74 19.07 6.17
N LYS A 115 -6.06 20.17 6.47
CA LYS A 115 -6.52 21.55 6.14
C LYS A 115 -6.43 21.91 4.67
N MET A 116 -6.00 20.99 3.79
CA MET A 116 -5.90 21.25 2.37
C MET A 116 -7.30 21.26 1.71
N PRO A 117 -7.68 22.34 1.02
CA PRO A 117 -8.96 22.38 0.33
C PRO A 117 -8.91 21.43 -0.88
N TYR A 118 -9.74 20.40 -0.86
CA TYR A 118 -10.00 19.61 -2.05
C TYR A 118 -10.99 20.36 -2.93
N LYS A 119 -10.55 20.81 -4.09
CA LYS A 119 -11.41 21.37 -5.14
C LYS A 119 -11.33 20.45 -6.36
N ASP A 120 -12.46 20.26 -7.02
CA ASP A 120 -12.66 19.35 -8.16
C ASP A 120 -11.91 19.79 -9.44
N GLU A 121 -11.12 20.85 -9.41
CA GLU A 121 -10.36 21.34 -10.54
C GLU A 121 -8.97 20.73 -10.58
N MET A 122 -8.54 20.30 -11.75
CA MET A 122 -7.31 19.52 -12.01
C MET A 122 -6.03 20.18 -11.45
N GLU A 123 -5.96 21.51 -11.43
CA GLU A 123 -4.82 22.25 -10.90
C GLU A 123 -4.68 22.14 -9.37
N LEU A 124 -5.81 22.17 -8.66
CA LEU A 124 -5.82 22.06 -7.20
C LEU A 124 -5.56 20.62 -6.73
N SER A 125 -5.97 19.64 -7.52
CA SER A 125 -5.66 18.23 -7.24
C SER A 125 -4.16 17.98 -7.29
N ALA A 126 -3.45 18.51 -8.29
CA ALA A 126 -2.00 18.39 -8.43
C ALA A 126 -1.25 19.04 -7.24
N GLU A 127 -1.69 20.22 -6.80
CA GLU A 127 -1.07 20.89 -5.65
C GLU A 127 -1.29 20.15 -4.33
N ASN A 128 -2.47 19.55 -4.13
CA ASN A 128 -2.75 18.72 -2.97
C ASN A 128 -1.89 17.46 -2.95
N HIS A 129 -1.73 16.78 -4.10
CA HIS A 129 -0.80 15.65 -4.22
C HIS A 129 0.62 16.07 -3.84
N ARG A 130 1.11 17.18 -4.40
CA ARG A 130 2.44 17.70 -4.10
C ARG A 130 2.66 17.92 -2.61
N LYS A 131 1.71 18.55 -1.90
CA LYS A 131 1.80 18.81 -0.47
C LYS A 131 1.80 17.52 0.36
N ILE A 132 0.99 16.53 -0.03
CA ILE A 132 1.00 15.19 0.61
C ILE A 132 2.37 14.54 0.44
N TYR A 133 2.95 14.57 -0.75
CA TYR A 133 4.29 14.00 -0.99
C TYR A 133 5.38 14.75 -0.22
N ILE A 134 5.32 16.08 -0.12
CA ILE A 134 6.27 16.86 0.69
C ILE A 134 6.15 16.51 2.17
N ALA A 135 4.94 16.33 2.70
CA ALA A 135 4.73 15.91 4.08
C ALA A 135 5.27 14.50 4.32
N MET A 136 5.02 13.55 3.40
CA MET A 136 5.56 12.19 3.44
C MET A 136 7.09 12.17 3.46
N ALA A 137 7.69 13.10 2.74
CA ALA A 137 9.14 13.19 2.63
C ALA A 137 9.82 13.64 3.92
N LYS A 138 9.13 14.43 4.70
CA LYS A 138 9.61 14.87 6.01
C LYS A 138 9.52 13.73 7.03
N ASP A 139 8.37 13.08 7.08
CA ASP A 139 8.16 11.90 7.91
C ASP A 139 7.00 11.06 7.36
N ILE A 140 7.33 9.88 6.90
CA ILE A 140 6.34 8.98 6.28
C ILE A 140 5.28 8.48 7.29
N ARG A 141 5.57 8.51 8.59
CA ARG A 141 4.59 8.14 9.62
C ARG A 141 3.34 9.01 9.56
N VAL A 142 3.49 10.26 9.11
CA VAL A 142 2.36 11.18 8.89
C VAL A 142 1.34 10.59 7.89
N ILE A 143 1.82 9.99 6.79
CA ILE A 143 0.89 9.39 5.82
C ILE A 143 0.28 8.08 6.32
N LEU A 144 1.00 7.31 7.17
CA LEU A 144 0.43 6.11 7.80
C LEU A 144 -0.74 6.47 8.72
N ILE A 145 -0.58 7.53 9.54
CA ILE A 145 -1.68 8.06 10.37
C ILE A 145 -2.83 8.50 9.47
N LYS A 146 -2.53 9.21 8.39
CA LYS A 146 -3.56 9.70 7.47
C LYS A 146 -4.28 8.58 6.71
N PHE A 147 -3.61 7.48 6.41
CA PHE A 147 -4.25 6.29 5.85
C PHE A 147 -5.19 5.62 6.86
N ALA A 148 -4.78 5.50 8.12
CA ALA A 148 -5.62 4.94 9.17
C ALA A 148 -6.87 5.80 9.41
N ASP A 149 -6.71 7.13 9.47
CA ASP A 149 -7.82 8.09 9.50
C ASP A 149 -8.74 7.92 8.28
N ARG A 150 -8.18 7.93 7.07
CA ARG A 150 -8.94 7.79 5.83
C ARG A 150 -9.71 6.48 5.77
N LEU A 151 -9.10 5.37 6.17
CA LEU A 151 -9.76 4.06 6.17
C LEU A 151 -10.97 4.06 7.10
N HIS A 152 -10.83 4.55 8.34
CA HIS A 152 -11.97 4.61 9.25
C HIS A 152 -13.06 5.59 8.76
N ASN A 153 -12.66 6.71 8.16
CA ASN A 153 -13.62 7.64 7.54
C ASN A 153 -14.36 6.98 6.37
N MET A 154 -13.71 6.18 5.55
CA MET A 154 -14.36 5.42 4.46
C MET A 154 -15.33 4.36 4.99
N ARG A 155 -14.98 3.64 6.07
CA ARG A 155 -15.85 2.66 6.74
C ARG A 155 -17.13 3.28 7.30
N THR A 156 -17.06 4.55 7.72
CA THR A 156 -18.18 5.29 8.32
C THR A 156 -18.84 6.30 7.36
N LEU A 157 -18.50 6.26 6.08
CA LEU A 157 -18.90 7.27 5.09
C LEU A 157 -20.42 7.31 4.84
N LYS A 158 -21.13 6.23 5.10
CA LYS A 158 -22.59 6.09 4.97
C LYS A 158 -23.41 7.14 5.76
N TYR A 159 -22.83 7.74 6.80
CA TYR A 159 -23.49 8.77 7.61
C TYR A 159 -23.39 10.18 7.02
N LEU A 160 -22.68 10.35 5.90
CA LEU A 160 -22.59 11.63 5.21
C LEU A 160 -23.60 11.72 4.05
N PRO A 161 -23.94 12.94 3.58
CA PRO A 161 -24.75 13.13 2.36
C PRO A 161 -24.06 12.51 1.13
N GLU A 162 -24.84 12.01 0.17
CA GLU A 162 -24.36 11.25 -1.01
C GLU A 162 -23.28 12.03 -1.81
N TYR A 163 -23.46 13.35 -2.03
CA TYR A 163 -22.46 14.13 -2.75
C TYR A 163 -21.10 14.18 -2.05
N LYS A 164 -21.10 14.16 -0.70
CA LYS A 164 -19.86 14.08 0.09
C LYS A 164 -19.25 12.68 0.03
N GLN A 165 -20.11 11.64 0.07
CA GLN A 165 -19.65 10.27 -0.07
C GLN A 165 -18.90 10.10 -1.39
N LYS A 166 -19.51 10.47 -2.51
CA LYS A 166 -18.90 10.36 -3.85
C LYS A 166 -17.61 11.16 -3.98
N ARG A 167 -17.59 12.40 -3.44
CA ARG A 167 -16.39 13.24 -3.47
C ARG A 167 -15.22 12.60 -2.69
N ILE A 168 -15.48 12.17 -1.44
CA ILE A 168 -14.44 11.57 -0.59
C ILE A 168 -13.97 10.24 -1.16
N ALA A 169 -14.87 9.43 -1.71
CA ALA A 169 -14.52 8.17 -2.35
C ALA A 169 -13.66 8.39 -3.61
N LYS A 170 -13.99 9.39 -4.45
CA LYS A 170 -13.20 9.77 -5.61
C LYS A 170 -11.80 10.25 -5.21
N GLU A 171 -11.70 11.14 -4.23
CA GLU A 171 -10.43 11.59 -3.67
C GLU A 171 -9.60 10.41 -3.15
N THR A 172 -10.22 9.48 -2.44
CA THR A 172 -9.54 8.29 -1.90
C THR A 172 -8.96 7.44 -3.02
N LEU A 173 -9.72 7.23 -4.09
CA LEU A 173 -9.31 6.41 -5.23
C LEU A 173 -8.23 7.08 -6.09
N GLU A 174 -8.30 8.41 -6.25
CA GLU A 174 -7.38 9.17 -7.10
C GLU A 174 -6.08 9.57 -6.39
N VAL A 175 -6.11 9.76 -5.06
CA VAL A 175 -4.97 10.25 -4.28
C VAL A 175 -4.39 9.18 -3.36
N TYR A 176 -5.21 8.64 -2.45
CA TYR A 176 -4.72 7.80 -1.37
C TYR A 176 -4.39 6.38 -1.82
N SER A 177 -5.25 5.75 -2.63
CA SER A 177 -5.01 4.37 -3.11
C SER A 177 -3.72 4.24 -3.92
N PRO A 178 -3.38 5.16 -4.85
CA PRO A 178 -2.12 5.11 -5.56
C PRO A 178 -0.88 5.20 -4.65
N ILE A 179 -0.94 6.07 -3.65
CA ILE A 179 0.15 6.24 -2.68
C ILE A 179 0.28 4.95 -1.84
N ALA A 180 -0.83 4.41 -1.33
CA ALA A 180 -0.82 3.17 -0.57
C ALA A 180 -0.27 1.99 -1.40
N HIS A 181 -0.65 1.90 -2.68
CA HIS A 181 -0.13 0.91 -3.61
C HIS A 181 1.38 1.05 -3.83
N ARG A 182 1.88 2.29 -3.99
CA ARG A 182 3.31 2.54 -4.18
C ARG A 182 4.13 2.26 -2.91
N LEU A 183 3.55 2.51 -1.74
CA LEU A 183 4.15 2.12 -0.46
C LEU A 183 4.00 0.62 -0.16
N GLY A 184 3.27 -0.11 -1.01
CA GLY A 184 3.07 -1.55 -0.88
C GLY A 184 2.14 -1.96 0.28
N ILE A 185 1.39 -1.02 0.88
CA ILE A 185 0.45 -1.30 1.98
C ILE A 185 -0.83 -1.88 1.36
N ASN A 186 -0.73 -3.14 0.89
CA ASN A 186 -1.74 -3.75 0.04
C ASN A 186 -3.08 -3.95 0.75
N ASP A 187 -3.11 -4.44 2.00
CA ASP A 187 -4.36 -4.70 2.73
C ASP A 187 -5.20 -3.43 2.84
N LEU A 188 -4.56 -2.33 3.24
CA LEU A 188 -5.22 -1.04 3.37
C LEU A 188 -5.64 -0.46 2.00
N CYS A 189 -4.77 -0.58 1.00
CA CYS A 189 -5.05 -0.12 -0.36
C CYS A 189 -6.28 -0.80 -0.95
N ILE A 190 -6.37 -2.11 -0.79
CA ILE A 190 -7.47 -2.96 -1.26
C ILE A 190 -8.80 -2.52 -0.64
N GLU A 191 -8.83 -2.36 0.68
CA GLU A 191 -10.05 -1.95 1.37
C GLU A 191 -10.47 -0.53 0.97
N LEU A 192 -9.53 0.41 0.84
CA LEU A 192 -9.80 1.75 0.33
C LEU A 192 -10.37 1.73 -1.09
N GLU A 193 -9.82 0.88 -1.98
CA GLU A 193 -10.29 0.75 -3.37
C GLU A 193 -11.70 0.14 -3.41
N ASP A 194 -11.97 -0.93 -2.67
CA ASP A 194 -13.28 -1.61 -2.66
C ASP A 194 -14.36 -0.70 -2.05
N LEU A 195 -14.08 -0.02 -0.93
CA LEU A 195 -14.99 0.97 -0.35
C LEU A 195 -15.23 2.16 -1.29
N SER A 196 -14.19 2.63 -1.99
CA SER A 196 -14.35 3.73 -2.93
C SER A 196 -15.27 3.35 -4.09
N LEU A 197 -15.10 2.16 -4.68
CA LEU A 197 -15.99 1.67 -5.73
C LEU A 197 -17.43 1.57 -5.25
N MET A 198 -17.65 1.08 -4.03
CA MET A 198 -18.98 0.94 -3.44
C MET A 198 -19.74 2.28 -3.39
N TYR A 199 -19.04 3.40 -3.13
CA TYR A 199 -19.67 4.74 -3.06
C TYR A 199 -19.70 5.46 -4.42
N ILE A 200 -18.79 5.16 -5.34
CA ILE A 200 -18.74 5.80 -6.67
C ILE A 200 -19.71 5.13 -7.64
N ASP A 201 -19.69 3.79 -7.68
CA ASP A 201 -20.52 2.96 -8.58
C ASP A 201 -21.02 1.73 -7.83
N GLN A 202 -22.05 1.93 -7.01
CA GLN A 202 -22.69 0.88 -6.22
C GLN A 202 -23.21 -0.26 -7.10
N THR A 203 -23.73 0.06 -8.28
CA THR A 203 -24.29 -0.93 -9.22
C THR A 203 -23.20 -1.89 -9.69
N ALA A 204 -22.04 -1.36 -10.10
CA ALA A 204 -20.92 -2.19 -10.52
C ALA A 204 -20.34 -3.00 -9.35
N TYR A 205 -20.24 -2.40 -8.15
CA TYR A 205 -19.79 -3.09 -6.95
C TYR A 205 -20.69 -4.29 -6.62
N GLU A 206 -21.99 -4.08 -6.51
CA GLU A 206 -22.98 -5.13 -6.19
C GLU A 206 -23.04 -6.21 -7.28
N HIS A 207 -22.95 -5.82 -8.56
CA HIS A 207 -22.89 -6.78 -9.65
C HIS A 207 -21.70 -7.73 -9.51
N ILE A 208 -20.50 -7.22 -9.27
CA ILE A 208 -19.29 -8.03 -9.10
C ILE A 208 -19.36 -8.85 -7.81
N ALA A 209 -19.85 -8.27 -6.71
CA ALA A 209 -20.06 -8.99 -5.45
C ALA A 209 -21.00 -10.19 -5.62
N ASN A 210 -22.11 -10.01 -6.34
CA ASN A 210 -23.06 -11.09 -6.65
C ASN A 210 -22.45 -12.18 -7.54
N LEU A 211 -21.63 -11.79 -8.54
CA LEU A 211 -20.90 -12.76 -9.39
C LEU A 211 -19.89 -13.58 -8.57
N LEU A 212 -19.20 -12.93 -7.63
CA LEU A 212 -18.28 -13.61 -6.73
C LEU A 212 -18.99 -14.57 -5.78
N GLU A 213 -20.13 -14.15 -5.22
CA GLU A 213 -20.92 -14.97 -4.30
C GLU A 213 -21.57 -16.16 -5.02
N ALA A 214 -22.15 -15.96 -6.21
CA ALA A 214 -22.76 -17.02 -7.00
C ALA A 214 -21.79 -18.18 -7.31
N LYS A 215 -20.52 -17.87 -7.48
CA LYS A 215 -19.47 -18.87 -7.76
C LYS A 215 -18.64 -19.22 -6.51
N ARG A 216 -19.01 -18.74 -5.33
CA ARG A 216 -18.20 -18.88 -4.11
C ARG A 216 -17.98 -20.33 -3.73
N ASN A 217 -19.04 -21.14 -3.63
CA ASN A 217 -18.93 -22.52 -3.20
C ASN A 217 -18.15 -23.37 -4.19
N GLU A 218 -18.46 -23.26 -5.49
CA GLU A 218 -17.75 -23.97 -6.54
C GLU A 218 -16.25 -23.64 -6.54
N ARG A 219 -15.89 -22.35 -6.43
CA ARG A 219 -14.48 -21.92 -6.36
C ARG A 219 -13.81 -22.37 -5.07
N LYS A 220 -14.51 -22.33 -3.95
CA LYS A 220 -13.99 -22.76 -2.66
C LYS A 220 -13.59 -24.22 -2.70
N ASP A 221 -14.46 -25.10 -3.20
CA ASP A 221 -14.20 -26.53 -3.30
C ASP A 221 -12.99 -26.80 -4.21
N HIS A 222 -12.88 -26.11 -5.35
CA HIS A 222 -11.75 -26.27 -6.25
C HIS A 222 -10.44 -25.77 -5.64
N VAL A 223 -10.46 -24.64 -4.94
CA VAL A 223 -9.27 -24.07 -4.28
C VAL A 223 -8.85 -24.96 -3.11
N GLU A 224 -9.79 -25.40 -2.26
CA GLU A 224 -9.49 -26.28 -1.13
C GLU A 224 -8.89 -27.61 -1.60
N LYS A 225 -9.43 -28.19 -2.67
CA LYS A 225 -8.87 -29.39 -3.27
C LYS A 225 -7.43 -29.16 -3.74
N MET A 226 -7.19 -28.10 -4.51
CA MET A 226 -5.86 -27.77 -5.02
C MET A 226 -4.87 -27.49 -3.88
N VAL A 227 -5.30 -26.84 -2.80
CA VAL A 227 -4.50 -26.61 -1.58
C VAL A 227 -4.13 -27.95 -0.94
N ALA A 228 -5.08 -28.88 -0.82
CA ALA A 228 -4.81 -30.21 -0.27
C ALA A 228 -3.84 -31.02 -1.14
N ASP A 229 -4.04 -31.01 -2.46
CA ASP A 229 -3.16 -31.73 -3.41
C ASP A 229 -1.73 -31.19 -3.35
N ILE A 230 -1.55 -29.87 -3.39
CA ILE A 230 -0.22 -29.24 -3.25
C ILE A 230 0.37 -29.58 -1.88
N GLY A 231 -0.43 -29.55 -0.81
CA GLY A 231 0.03 -29.92 0.53
C GLY A 231 0.57 -31.35 0.63
N MET A 232 -0.07 -32.31 -0.05
CA MET A 232 0.42 -33.68 -0.13
C MET A 232 1.74 -33.76 -0.91
N LEU A 233 1.81 -33.11 -2.08
CA LEU A 233 3.03 -33.08 -2.90
C LEU A 233 4.24 -32.52 -2.16
N LEU A 234 4.06 -31.39 -1.43
CA LEU A 234 5.15 -30.78 -0.68
C LEU A 234 5.58 -31.64 0.52
N LYS A 235 4.63 -32.30 1.18
CA LYS A 235 4.91 -33.21 2.29
C LYS A 235 5.69 -34.44 1.84
N GLU A 236 5.44 -34.99 0.65
CA GLU A 236 6.20 -36.09 0.07
C GLU A 236 7.66 -35.74 -0.20
N GLN A 237 7.98 -34.45 -0.31
CA GLN A 237 9.33 -33.92 -0.52
C GLN A 237 9.94 -33.30 0.77
N ASP A 238 9.36 -33.58 1.94
CA ASP A 238 9.77 -33.05 3.25
C ASP A 238 9.82 -31.51 3.32
N ILE A 239 8.98 -30.81 2.53
CA ILE A 239 8.86 -29.35 2.55
C ILE A 239 7.67 -28.95 3.40
N GLU A 240 7.95 -28.15 4.46
CA GLU A 240 6.93 -27.55 5.29
C GLU A 240 6.56 -26.16 4.75
N ALA A 241 5.33 -25.98 4.27
CA ALA A 241 4.84 -24.71 3.76
C ALA A 241 3.41 -24.44 4.22
N THR A 242 3.09 -23.15 4.43
CA THR A 242 1.72 -22.72 4.66
C THR A 242 1.03 -22.42 3.33
N ILE A 243 -0.07 -23.12 3.03
CA ILE A 243 -0.77 -23.01 1.75
C ILE A 243 -2.16 -22.40 2.02
N LEU A 244 -2.46 -21.28 1.37
CA LEU A 244 -3.68 -20.51 1.59
C LEU A 244 -4.37 -20.21 0.25
N GLY A 245 -5.69 -20.40 0.19
CA GLY A 245 -6.50 -19.82 -0.87
C GLY A 245 -6.59 -18.29 -0.71
N ARG A 246 -6.49 -17.56 -1.81
CA ARG A 246 -6.58 -16.10 -1.81
C ARG A 246 -7.85 -15.63 -2.52
N ALA A 247 -8.67 -14.86 -1.82
CA ALA A 247 -9.80 -14.17 -2.43
C ALA A 247 -9.32 -13.00 -3.30
N LYS A 248 -9.99 -12.79 -4.44
CA LYS A 248 -9.74 -11.62 -5.31
C LYS A 248 -10.64 -10.46 -4.90
N HIS A 249 -10.08 -9.25 -4.93
CA HIS A 249 -10.78 -8.03 -4.51
C HIS A 249 -11.68 -7.48 -5.61
N ILE A 250 -12.79 -6.88 -5.23
CA ILE A 250 -13.86 -6.42 -6.13
C ILE A 250 -13.33 -5.36 -7.09
N TYR A 251 -12.60 -4.35 -6.62
CA TYR A 251 -12.06 -3.31 -7.46
C TYR A 251 -11.03 -3.81 -8.49
N SER A 252 -10.22 -4.81 -8.13
CA SER A 252 -9.28 -5.44 -9.06
C SER A 252 -10.01 -6.14 -10.21
N ILE A 253 -11.17 -6.74 -9.94
CA ILE A 253 -12.06 -7.37 -10.94
C ILE A 253 -12.69 -6.28 -11.80
N TYR A 254 -13.24 -5.23 -11.18
CA TYR A 254 -13.81 -4.07 -11.86
C TYR A 254 -12.84 -3.47 -12.89
N LYS A 255 -11.60 -3.19 -12.48
CA LYS A 255 -10.55 -2.68 -13.38
C LYS A 255 -10.33 -3.59 -14.61
N LYS A 256 -10.34 -4.89 -14.42
CA LYS A 256 -10.15 -5.84 -15.53
C LYS A 256 -11.37 -5.90 -16.46
N MET A 257 -12.56 -5.86 -15.91
CA MET A 257 -13.80 -5.89 -16.69
C MET A 257 -14.01 -4.58 -17.47
N VAL A 258 -13.85 -3.43 -16.81
CA VAL A 258 -14.13 -2.12 -17.42
C VAL A 258 -12.94 -1.60 -18.22
N VAL A 259 -11.72 -1.55 -17.63
CA VAL A 259 -10.55 -0.94 -18.30
C VAL A 259 -9.96 -1.87 -19.38
N LYS A 260 -9.95 -3.20 -19.11
CA LYS A 260 -9.39 -4.19 -20.05
C LYS A 260 -10.46 -4.90 -20.88
N ASN A 261 -11.73 -4.49 -20.76
CA ASN A 261 -12.88 -5.03 -21.46
C ASN A 261 -12.97 -6.58 -21.43
N LYS A 262 -12.69 -7.18 -20.26
CA LYS A 262 -12.72 -8.63 -20.06
C LYS A 262 -14.04 -9.05 -19.44
N ARG A 263 -14.57 -10.19 -19.89
CA ARG A 263 -15.70 -10.84 -19.23
C ARG A 263 -15.23 -11.48 -17.93
N PHE A 264 -16.14 -11.61 -16.95
CA PHE A 264 -15.82 -12.24 -15.66
C PHE A 264 -15.26 -13.67 -15.82
N ASP A 265 -15.80 -14.46 -16.75
CA ASP A 265 -15.34 -15.84 -17.03
C ASP A 265 -13.96 -15.91 -17.70
N GLU A 266 -13.45 -14.80 -18.23
CA GLU A 266 -12.11 -14.68 -18.80
C GLU A 266 -11.04 -14.28 -17.77
N LEU A 267 -11.44 -14.14 -16.50
CA LEU A 267 -10.53 -13.79 -15.42
C LEU A 267 -9.93 -15.06 -14.79
N TYR A 268 -8.77 -15.45 -15.27
CA TYR A 268 -8.08 -16.67 -14.83
C TYR A 268 -7.54 -16.60 -13.39
N ASP A 269 -7.37 -15.40 -12.84
CA ASP A 269 -6.81 -15.16 -11.51
C ASP A 269 -7.86 -15.08 -10.38
N LEU A 270 -9.05 -15.60 -10.63
CA LEU A 270 -10.09 -15.75 -9.59
C LEU A 270 -9.77 -16.89 -8.62
N ASN A 271 -9.08 -17.93 -9.09
CA ASN A 271 -8.59 -19.04 -8.28
C ASN A 271 -7.10 -18.79 -8.01
N ALA A 272 -6.80 -18.21 -6.86
CA ALA A 272 -5.43 -17.89 -6.49
C ALA A 272 -5.03 -18.62 -5.20
N ILE A 273 -3.81 -19.11 -5.19
CA ILE A 273 -3.20 -19.83 -4.08
C ILE A 273 -1.91 -19.13 -3.69
N ARG A 274 -1.69 -18.99 -2.40
CA ARG A 274 -0.46 -18.48 -1.83
C ARG A 274 0.25 -19.61 -1.09
N ILE A 275 1.54 -19.78 -1.35
CA ILE A 275 2.40 -20.71 -0.67
C ILE A 275 3.50 -19.92 0.04
N ILE A 276 3.58 -20.11 1.35
CA ILE A 276 4.56 -19.44 2.20
C ILE A 276 5.57 -20.50 2.66
N THR A 277 6.83 -20.29 2.28
CA THR A 277 7.95 -21.18 2.55
C THR A 277 8.91 -20.58 3.57
N LYS A 278 9.81 -21.37 4.09
CA LYS A 278 10.78 -20.96 5.10
C LYS A 278 11.84 -20.02 4.55
N ASP A 279 12.37 -20.33 3.39
CA ASP A 279 13.47 -19.57 2.80
C ASP A 279 13.34 -19.41 1.27
N ARG A 280 14.25 -18.60 0.72
CA ARG A 280 14.26 -18.26 -0.70
C ARG A 280 14.52 -19.46 -1.62
N MET A 281 15.35 -20.42 -1.20
CA MET A 281 15.66 -21.59 -2.01
C MET A 281 14.47 -22.53 -2.09
N GLU A 282 13.77 -22.74 -0.98
CA GLU A 282 12.51 -23.49 -0.96
C GLU A 282 11.45 -22.90 -1.89
N CYS A 283 11.40 -21.55 -2.09
CA CYS A 283 10.49 -20.96 -3.06
C CYS A 283 10.71 -21.51 -4.48
N TYR A 284 11.96 -21.66 -4.91
CA TYR A 284 12.28 -22.21 -6.24
C TYR A 284 12.10 -23.71 -6.31
N GLU A 285 12.36 -24.43 -5.22
CA GLU A 285 12.11 -25.86 -5.11
C GLU A 285 10.62 -26.18 -5.24
N VAL A 286 9.78 -25.47 -4.49
CA VAL A 286 8.31 -25.56 -4.58
C VAL A 286 7.83 -25.23 -6.00
N LEU A 287 8.40 -24.21 -6.66
CA LEU A 287 8.07 -23.90 -8.06
C LEU A 287 8.38 -25.09 -8.98
N GLY A 288 9.55 -25.73 -8.80
CA GLY A 288 9.96 -26.90 -9.57
C GLY A 288 8.98 -28.06 -9.41
N ILE A 289 8.61 -28.40 -8.18
CA ILE A 289 7.64 -29.45 -7.86
C ILE A 289 6.26 -29.15 -8.49
N ILE A 290 5.79 -27.92 -8.39
CA ILE A 290 4.50 -27.51 -8.97
C ILE A 290 4.53 -27.63 -10.50
N HIS A 291 5.62 -27.22 -11.16
CA HIS A 291 5.74 -27.28 -12.62
C HIS A 291 5.98 -28.69 -13.15
N ASP A 292 6.52 -29.59 -12.34
CA ASP A 292 6.64 -31.03 -12.68
C ASP A 292 5.27 -31.72 -12.66
N TYR A 293 4.45 -31.36 -11.67
CA TYR A 293 3.14 -32.01 -11.49
C TYR A 293 2.01 -31.33 -12.30
N TYR A 294 1.99 -30.01 -12.37
CA TYR A 294 0.97 -29.23 -13.09
C TYR A 294 1.56 -28.52 -14.29
N ARG A 295 0.84 -28.53 -15.41
CA ARG A 295 1.29 -27.86 -16.63
C ARG A 295 1.21 -26.35 -16.49
N PRO A 296 2.33 -25.60 -16.56
CA PRO A 296 2.32 -24.15 -16.48
C PRO A 296 1.78 -23.51 -17.77
N LEU A 297 1.10 -22.37 -17.62
CA LEU A 297 0.66 -21.53 -18.74
C LEU A 297 1.84 -20.70 -19.28
N PRO A 298 2.14 -20.82 -20.59
CA PRO A 298 3.23 -20.05 -21.19
C PRO A 298 3.03 -18.52 -21.02
N GLY A 299 4.14 -17.81 -20.71
CA GLY A 299 4.12 -16.35 -20.56
C GLY A 299 3.45 -15.83 -19.28
N ARG A 300 3.12 -16.71 -18.34
CA ARG A 300 2.51 -16.34 -17.04
C ARG A 300 3.44 -16.46 -15.85
N PHE A 301 4.65 -16.93 -16.06
CA PHE A 301 5.68 -16.94 -15.02
C PHE A 301 6.31 -15.55 -14.85
N LYS A 302 6.48 -15.14 -13.59
CA LYS A 302 7.20 -13.91 -13.22
C LYS A 302 8.00 -14.15 -11.95
N ASP A 303 9.27 -13.81 -12.00
CA ASP A 303 10.19 -13.91 -10.88
C ASP A 303 10.44 -12.52 -10.28
N TYR A 304 9.65 -12.18 -9.27
CA TYR A 304 9.85 -10.98 -8.48
C TYR A 304 10.76 -11.20 -7.26
N ILE A 305 11.30 -12.42 -7.06
CA ILE A 305 12.35 -12.66 -6.07
C ILE A 305 13.69 -12.23 -6.62
N ALA A 306 14.00 -12.64 -7.87
CA ALA A 306 15.22 -12.23 -8.55
C ALA A 306 15.19 -10.74 -8.96
N MET A 307 14.00 -10.24 -9.35
CA MET A 307 13.78 -8.86 -9.77
C MET A 307 12.63 -8.22 -8.95
N PRO A 308 12.92 -7.75 -7.73
CA PRO A 308 11.90 -7.13 -6.86
C PRO A 308 11.27 -5.90 -7.53
N LYS A 309 9.99 -5.66 -7.23
CA LYS A 309 9.32 -4.43 -7.65
C LYS A 309 9.86 -3.21 -6.88
N PRO A 310 9.69 -1.98 -7.39
CA PRO A 310 10.12 -0.75 -6.71
C PRO A 310 9.56 -0.59 -5.28
N ASN A 311 8.40 -1.16 -4.99
CA ASN A 311 7.80 -1.20 -3.66
C ASN A 311 8.28 -2.40 -2.81
N MET A 312 9.42 -2.98 -3.16
CA MET A 312 10.07 -4.12 -2.49
C MET A 312 9.25 -5.43 -2.49
N TYR A 313 8.19 -5.50 -3.27
CA TYR A 313 7.41 -6.71 -3.42
C TYR A 313 8.24 -7.83 -4.05
N GLN A 314 8.29 -8.99 -3.39
CA GLN A 314 8.97 -10.20 -3.83
C GLN A 314 8.00 -11.39 -3.79
N SER A 315 7.96 -12.16 -4.86
CA SER A 315 7.21 -13.42 -4.95
C SER A 315 7.52 -14.10 -6.29
N LEU A 316 7.47 -15.41 -6.37
CA LEU A 316 7.32 -16.10 -7.65
C LEU A 316 5.83 -16.13 -8.00
N HIS A 317 5.51 -15.82 -9.23
CA HIS A 317 4.15 -15.93 -9.76
C HIS A 317 4.14 -16.92 -10.90
N THR A 318 3.26 -17.88 -10.86
CA THR A 318 2.99 -18.78 -11.97
C THR A 318 1.49 -19.03 -12.10
N ALA A 319 1.05 -19.46 -13.26
CA ALA A 319 -0.30 -19.95 -13.48
C ALA A 319 -0.24 -21.36 -14.03
N VAL A 320 -1.00 -22.27 -13.44
CA VAL A 320 -1.01 -23.67 -13.82
C VAL A 320 -2.41 -24.15 -14.16
N ILE A 321 -2.49 -25.20 -14.97
CA ILE A 321 -3.74 -25.86 -15.33
C ILE A 321 -3.96 -27.01 -14.33
N GLY A 322 -4.99 -26.87 -13.50
CA GLY A 322 -5.45 -27.90 -12.59
C GLY A 322 -6.48 -28.82 -13.23
N GLU A 323 -7.20 -29.58 -12.39
CA GLU A 323 -8.26 -30.46 -12.83
C GLU A 323 -9.36 -29.72 -13.60
N ASN A 324 -10.03 -30.41 -14.51
CA ASN A 324 -11.11 -29.87 -15.36
C ASN A 324 -10.70 -28.67 -16.22
N GLY A 325 -9.40 -28.43 -16.44
CA GLY A 325 -8.90 -27.31 -17.21
C GLY A 325 -8.99 -25.96 -16.48
N LEU A 326 -9.25 -25.96 -15.18
CA LEU A 326 -9.28 -24.72 -14.37
C LEU A 326 -7.87 -24.16 -14.21
N ILE A 327 -7.77 -22.84 -14.30
CA ILE A 327 -6.48 -22.14 -14.15
C ILE A 327 -6.37 -21.63 -12.73
N PHE A 328 -5.22 -21.90 -12.09
CA PHE A 328 -4.85 -21.40 -10.76
C PHE A 328 -3.63 -20.50 -10.85
N GLU A 329 -3.75 -19.27 -10.32
CA GLU A 329 -2.60 -18.41 -10.07
C GLU A 329 -1.93 -18.85 -8.76
N ILE A 330 -0.64 -19.15 -8.79
CA ILE A 330 0.12 -19.55 -7.62
C ILE A 330 1.18 -18.50 -7.33
N GLN A 331 1.20 -18.03 -6.08
CA GLN A 331 2.18 -17.09 -5.55
C GLN A 331 3.00 -17.79 -4.49
N ILE A 332 4.34 -17.83 -4.67
CA ILE A 332 5.25 -18.50 -3.76
C ILE A 332 6.21 -17.46 -3.20
N ARG A 333 6.35 -17.41 -1.89
CA ARG A 333 7.17 -16.42 -1.19
C ARG A 333 7.51 -16.87 0.23
N THR A 334 8.54 -16.28 0.85
CA THR A 334 8.86 -16.54 2.25
C THR A 334 7.92 -15.77 3.18
N GLU A 335 7.97 -16.09 4.49
CA GLU A 335 7.23 -15.35 5.52
C GLU A 335 7.60 -13.86 5.52
N GLU A 336 8.89 -13.53 5.38
CA GLU A 336 9.35 -12.14 5.32
C GLU A 336 8.82 -11.43 4.07
N MET A 337 8.87 -12.09 2.90
CA MET A 337 8.32 -11.56 1.66
C MET A 337 6.80 -11.40 1.73
N ASP A 338 6.09 -12.29 2.44
CA ASP A 338 4.65 -12.21 2.68
C ASP A 338 4.31 -10.97 3.52
N LEU A 339 5.04 -10.75 4.59
CA LEU A 339 4.88 -9.58 5.44
C LEU A 339 5.09 -8.27 4.66
N ILE A 340 6.17 -8.21 3.86
CA ILE A 340 6.45 -7.05 2.99
C ILE A 340 5.37 -6.88 1.92
N ALA A 341 4.86 -7.98 1.35
CA ALA A 341 3.84 -7.94 0.33
C ALA A 341 2.47 -7.44 0.84
N GLU A 342 2.12 -7.69 2.09
CA GLU A 342 0.85 -7.25 2.68
C GLU A 342 0.95 -5.84 3.29
N ARG A 343 2.07 -5.54 3.95
CA ARG A 343 2.26 -4.29 4.71
C ARG A 343 3.18 -3.28 4.04
N GLY A 344 3.86 -3.68 2.96
CA GLY A 344 4.77 -2.81 2.22
C GLY A 344 5.86 -2.21 3.09
N VAL A 345 6.04 -0.92 2.93
CA VAL A 345 7.01 -0.15 3.70
C VAL A 345 6.74 -0.23 5.21
N ALA A 346 5.48 -0.37 5.64
CA ALA A 346 5.14 -0.51 7.06
C ALA A 346 5.74 -1.79 7.69
N ALA A 347 6.02 -2.84 6.92
CA ALA A 347 6.71 -4.03 7.41
C ALA A 347 8.16 -3.75 7.83
N HIS A 348 8.82 -2.79 7.20
CA HIS A 348 10.16 -2.35 7.57
C HIS A 348 10.17 -1.45 8.81
N TRP A 349 9.04 -0.81 9.12
CA TRP A 349 8.82 -0.03 10.33
C TRP A 349 8.30 -0.85 11.49
N ARG A 350 8.32 -2.16 11.39
CA ARG A 350 8.05 -2.98 12.54
C ARG A 350 8.95 -2.53 13.68
N TYR A 351 8.33 -1.88 14.66
CA TYR A 351 9.01 -1.43 15.86
C TYR A 351 9.83 -2.57 16.46
N LYS A 352 11.14 -2.41 16.44
CA LYS A 352 12.07 -3.35 17.08
C LYS A 352 12.58 -2.69 18.34
N GLU A 353 12.18 -3.19 19.49
CA GLU A 353 12.74 -2.79 20.78
C GLU A 353 14.21 -3.20 20.88
N ASN A 354 15.10 -2.48 20.22
CA ASN A 354 16.54 -2.63 20.37
C ASN A 354 17.09 -1.48 21.23
N LYS A 355 18.04 -1.77 22.12
CA LYS A 355 18.74 -0.77 22.96
C LYS A 355 19.44 0.36 22.16
N ASN A 356 19.58 0.22 20.86
CA ASN A 356 20.16 1.19 19.93
C ASN A 356 19.13 1.75 18.94
N TYR A 357 17.84 1.65 19.24
CA TYR A 357 16.79 2.22 18.41
C TYR A 357 16.92 3.74 18.38
N SER A 358 17.05 4.29 17.19
CA SER A 358 17.02 5.72 16.93
C SER A 358 16.09 5.93 15.74
N SER A 359 15.00 6.64 15.94
CA SER A 359 14.04 7.01 14.89
C SER A 359 14.72 7.68 13.68
N ARG A 360 15.82 8.42 13.91
CA ARG A 360 16.65 9.00 12.86
C ARG A 360 17.34 7.97 11.97
N LYS A 361 17.90 6.89 12.52
CA LYS A 361 18.54 5.83 11.72
C LYS A 361 17.54 5.06 10.90
N GLU A 362 16.38 4.76 11.48
CA GLU A 362 15.29 4.11 10.80
C GLU A 362 14.76 4.94 9.65
N GLN A 363 14.53 6.24 9.85
CA GLN A 363 14.14 7.18 8.78
C GLN A 363 15.21 7.28 7.68
N GLN A 364 16.50 7.16 8.02
CA GLN A 364 17.57 7.20 7.04
C GLN A 364 17.61 5.93 6.18
N GLU A 365 17.50 4.73 6.78
CA GLU A 365 17.44 3.45 6.06
C GLU A 365 16.22 3.38 5.14
N ILE A 366 15.09 3.91 5.60
CA ILE A 366 13.85 4.00 4.82
C ILE A 366 14.01 5.02 3.69
N GLY A 367 14.61 6.17 3.99
CA GLY A 367 14.89 7.19 3.00
C GLY A 367 15.80 6.68 1.87
N GLU A 368 16.73 5.77 2.15
CA GLU A 368 17.56 5.11 1.12
C GLU A 368 16.72 4.14 0.26
N LYS A 369 15.80 3.41 0.87
CA LYS A 369 14.90 2.48 0.17
C LYS A 369 13.78 3.20 -0.61
N LEU A 370 13.42 4.40 -0.19
CA LEU A 370 12.45 5.27 -0.87
C LEU A 370 13.15 6.36 -1.71
N GLN A 371 14.23 6.00 -2.40
CA GLN A 371 14.96 6.90 -3.29
C GLN A 371 14.02 7.66 -4.24
N TRP A 372 13.02 6.99 -4.77
CA TRP A 372 12.00 7.58 -5.63
C TRP A 372 11.25 8.77 -4.98
N LEU A 373 11.02 8.72 -3.65
CA LEU A 373 10.35 9.81 -2.93
C LEU A 373 11.26 11.04 -2.83
N ARG A 374 12.57 10.82 -2.65
CA ARG A 374 13.57 11.91 -2.66
C ARG A 374 13.74 12.50 -4.04
N ASP A 375 13.88 11.66 -5.06
CA ASP A 375 13.97 12.09 -6.46
C ASP A 375 12.75 12.93 -6.84
N PHE A 376 11.57 12.53 -6.35
CA PHE A 376 10.31 13.24 -6.53
C PHE A 376 10.32 14.63 -5.86
N ILE A 377 10.87 14.75 -4.64
CA ILE A 377 10.94 16.04 -3.94
C ILE A 377 11.89 16.99 -4.65
N THR A 378 13.05 16.48 -5.04
CA THR A 378 14.03 17.28 -5.78
C THR A 378 13.43 17.81 -7.07
N LEU A 379 12.72 16.95 -7.83
CA LEU A 379 11.96 17.37 -9.00
C LEU A 379 10.87 18.41 -8.68
N SER A 380 10.20 18.27 -7.53
CA SER A 380 9.13 19.19 -7.13
C SER A 380 9.62 20.54 -6.62
N GLU A 381 10.85 20.63 -6.10
CA GLU A 381 11.50 21.86 -5.69
C GLU A 381 12.04 22.63 -6.90
N ASP A 382 12.58 21.93 -7.90
CA ASP A 382 13.10 22.52 -9.13
C ASP A 382 12.00 23.01 -10.10
N THR A 383 10.76 22.53 -9.95
CA THR A 383 9.62 22.85 -10.84
C THR A 383 8.73 23.98 -10.31
N GLN A 384 9.24 24.94 -9.56
CA GLN A 384 8.52 26.20 -9.30
C GLN A 384 8.28 26.94 -10.61
N GLY A 385 7.15 26.65 -11.27
CA GLY A 385 6.76 27.30 -12.55
C GLY A 385 6.29 26.36 -13.65
N VAL A 386 6.34 25.04 -13.47
CA VAL A 386 5.76 24.06 -14.41
C VAL A 386 4.24 24.00 -14.24
N ASP A 387 3.53 23.89 -15.36
CA ASP A 387 2.08 23.73 -15.41
C ASP A 387 1.66 22.53 -14.52
N ALA A 388 0.76 22.78 -13.58
CA ALA A 388 0.25 21.79 -12.64
C ALA A 388 -0.32 20.53 -13.34
N LYS A 389 -0.80 20.69 -14.57
CA LYS A 389 -1.33 19.61 -15.39
C LYS A 389 -0.21 18.72 -15.96
N GLU A 390 0.88 19.31 -16.41
CA GLU A 390 2.07 18.59 -16.90
C GLU A 390 2.73 17.84 -15.74
N TYR A 391 2.87 18.49 -14.59
CA TYR A 391 3.33 17.88 -13.35
C TYR A 391 2.44 16.70 -12.92
N TYR A 392 1.12 16.84 -12.94
CA TYR A 392 0.18 15.76 -12.60
C TYR A 392 0.27 14.58 -13.57
N ASN A 393 0.40 14.84 -14.87
CA ASN A 393 0.54 13.80 -15.86
C ASN A 393 1.87 13.04 -15.72
N THR A 394 2.98 13.75 -15.51
CA THR A 394 4.29 13.14 -15.24
C THR A 394 4.23 12.28 -13.98
N LEU A 395 3.63 12.79 -12.92
CA LEU A 395 3.43 12.12 -11.66
C LEU A 395 2.57 10.84 -11.80
N ARG A 396 1.52 10.93 -12.60
CA ARG A 396 0.64 9.80 -12.88
C ARG A 396 1.36 8.71 -13.69
N HIS A 397 2.16 9.09 -14.67
CA HIS A 397 2.97 8.14 -15.46
C HIS A 397 4.07 7.51 -14.59
N ASP A 398 4.81 8.28 -13.83
CA ASP A 398 5.88 7.77 -12.94
C ASP A 398 5.35 6.90 -11.79
N ILE A 399 4.11 7.17 -11.32
CA ILE A 399 3.49 6.44 -10.22
C ILE A 399 2.82 5.15 -10.69
N PHE A 400 2.24 5.11 -11.89
CA PHE A 400 1.34 4.04 -12.31
C PHE A 400 1.91 3.08 -13.35
N ASP A 401 2.92 3.49 -14.11
CA ASP A 401 3.44 2.67 -15.19
C ASP A 401 4.58 1.74 -14.71
N ALA A 402 4.56 0.52 -15.25
CA ALA A 402 5.62 -0.45 -15.00
C ALA A 402 6.93 0.07 -15.62
N ASN A 403 8.02 0.01 -14.87
CA ASN A 403 9.34 0.38 -15.37
C ASN A 403 9.75 -0.48 -16.57
N VAL A 404 10.42 0.14 -17.53
CA VAL A 404 11.04 -0.51 -18.67
C VAL A 404 12.52 -0.72 -18.34
N TYR A 405 13.04 -1.90 -18.67
CA TYR A 405 14.44 -2.23 -18.45
C TYR A 405 15.17 -2.22 -19.78
N ALA A 406 16.13 -1.31 -19.92
CA ALA A 406 16.99 -1.21 -21.08
C ALA A 406 18.40 -1.71 -20.73
N LEU A 407 19.03 -2.39 -21.69
CA LEU A 407 20.40 -2.89 -21.53
C LEU A 407 21.37 -1.88 -22.16
N SER A 408 22.39 -1.50 -21.39
CA SER A 408 23.53 -0.78 -21.98
C SER A 408 24.37 -1.72 -22.88
N PRO A 409 25.18 -1.19 -23.81
CA PRO A 409 26.10 -2.02 -24.62
C PRO A 409 27.06 -2.89 -23.78
N GLN A 410 27.27 -2.53 -22.53
CA GLN A 410 28.13 -3.26 -21.57
C GLN A 410 27.33 -4.31 -20.76
N GLY A 411 26.04 -4.52 -21.08
CA GLY A 411 25.18 -5.47 -20.38
C GLY A 411 24.63 -4.98 -19.03
N LYS A 412 24.81 -3.70 -18.68
CA LYS A 412 24.22 -3.13 -17.47
C LYS A 412 22.73 -2.87 -17.69
N ILE A 413 21.89 -3.36 -16.79
CA ILE A 413 20.44 -3.10 -16.80
C ILE A 413 20.21 -1.68 -16.24
N ILE A 414 19.52 -0.86 -17.01
CA ILE A 414 19.07 0.47 -16.63
C ILE A 414 17.56 0.46 -16.53
N GLU A 415 17.06 0.80 -15.36
CA GLU A 415 15.63 0.91 -15.09
C GLU A 415 15.15 2.31 -15.46
N LEU A 416 14.09 2.38 -16.26
CA LEU A 416 13.49 3.61 -16.76
C LEU A 416 11.96 3.58 -16.58
N PRO A 417 11.30 4.71 -16.39
CA PRO A 417 9.84 4.75 -16.39
C PRO A 417 9.28 4.37 -17.77
N ASN A 418 8.08 3.82 -17.79
CA ASN A 418 7.40 3.52 -19.05
C ASN A 418 7.15 4.82 -19.83
N GLY A 419 7.45 4.80 -21.13
CA GLY A 419 7.41 5.99 -21.99
C GLY A 419 8.68 6.82 -21.96
N ALA A 420 9.72 6.37 -21.25
CA ALA A 420 11.04 6.97 -21.28
C ALA A 420 11.64 6.92 -22.68
N THR A 421 12.43 7.93 -23.00
CA THR A 421 13.09 8.13 -24.28
C THR A 421 14.59 7.78 -24.20
N PRO A 422 15.29 7.66 -25.32
CA PRO A 422 16.75 7.56 -25.33
C PRO A 422 17.47 8.69 -24.59
N ILE A 423 16.86 9.88 -24.50
CA ILE A 423 17.41 10.99 -23.70
C ILE A 423 17.41 10.61 -22.23
N ASP A 424 16.29 10.10 -21.71
CA ASP A 424 16.17 9.67 -20.32
C ASP A 424 17.19 8.58 -19.98
N PHE A 425 17.36 7.61 -20.90
CA PHE A 425 18.38 6.58 -20.76
C PHE A 425 19.81 7.18 -20.68
N ALA A 426 20.13 8.15 -21.52
CA ALA A 426 21.45 8.76 -21.54
C ALA A 426 21.76 9.52 -20.24
N TYR A 427 20.80 10.29 -19.73
CA TYR A 427 20.94 10.99 -18.45
C TYR A 427 20.97 10.04 -17.25
N ARG A 428 20.26 8.92 -17.32
CA ARG A 428 20.29 7.88 -16.27
C ARG A 428 21.65 7.18 -16.18
N ILE A 429 22.41 7.12 -17.27
CA ILE A 429 23.78 6.64 -17.25
C ILE A 429 24.72 7.68 -16.63
N HIS A 430 24.74 8.88 -17.16
CA HIS A 430 25.54 10.02 -16.67
C HIS A 430 25.14 11.32 -17.38
N SER A 431 25.16 12.44 -16.66
CA SER A 431 24.81 13.76 -17.21
C SER A 431 25.63 14.13 -18.44
N GLU A 432 26.95 13.81 -18.46
CA GLU A 432 27.79 14.07 -19.65
C GLU A 432 27.36 13.27 -20.89
N VAL A 433 26.84 12.03 -20.71
CA VAL A 433 26.31 11.23 -21.81
C VAL A 433 25.05 11.89 -22.38
N GLY A 434 24.16 12.34 -21.51
CA GLY A 434 22.98 13.09 -21.91
C GLY A 434 23.31 14.39 -22.62
N HIS A 435 24.24 15.19 -22.10
CA HIS A 435 24.64 16.48 -22.69
C HIS A 435 25.33 16.34 -24.05
N ARG A 436 26.03 15.24 -24.30
CA ARG A 436 26.76 14.98 -25.55
C ARG A 436 26.01 14.13 -26.55
N MET A 437 24.78 13.76 -26.24
CA MET A 437 23.96 12.89 -27.07
C MET A 437 23.58 13.59 -28.37
N VAL A 438 23.86 12.94 -29.49
CA VAL A 438 23.49 13.39 -30.83
C VAL A 438 22.59 12.41 -31.57
N GLY A 439 22.38 11.20 -31.03
CA GLY A 439 21.54 10.15 -31.57
C GLY A 439 21.55 8.93 -30.70
N ALA A 440 20.67 8.00 -30.96
CA ALA A 440 20.52 6.75 -30.20
C ALA A 440 20.37 5.54 -31.12
N LEU A 441 20.99 4.43 -30.68
CA LEU A 441 20.78 3.11 -31.27
C LEU A 441 20.00 2.25 -30.28
N VAL A 442 18.81 1.80 -30.66
CA VAL A 442 18.00 0.86 -29.89
C VAL A 442 17.88 -0.43 -30.70
N ASN A 443 18.32 -1.54 -30.11
CA ASN A 443 18.40 -2.83 -30.81
C ASN A 443 19.12 -2.76 -32.17
N ASN A 444 20.22 -2.01 -32.22
CA ASN A 444 21.05 -1.74 -33.41
C ASN A 444 20.34 -0.94 -34.52
N ILE A 445 19.20 -0.31 -34.23
CA ILE A 445 18.49 0.57 -35.15
C ILE A 445 18.64 2.01 -34.67
N LEU A 446 19.02 2.91 -35.58
CA LEU A 446 19.06 4.34 -35.30
C LEU A 446 17.63 4.87 -35.11
N VAL A 447 17.35 5.45 -33.96
CA VAL A 447 16.04 6.01 -33.62
C VAL A 447 16.15 7.50 -33.26
N PRO A 448 15.09 8.28 -33.46
CA PRO A 448 14.99 9.64 -32.91
C PRO A 448 15.18 9.63 -31.40
N ILE A 449 15.78 10.69 -30.88
CA ILE A 449 16.12 10.80 -29.45
C ILE A 449 14.91 10.94 -28.53
N ASP A 450 13.75 11.27 -29.10
CA ASP A 450 12.44 11.41 -28.44
C ASP A 450 11.50 10.19 -28.66
N THR A 451 12.03 9.12 -29.27
CA THR A 451 11.27 7.86 -29.46
C THR A 451 10.90 7.25 -28.08
N LYS A 452 9.65 6.89 -27.89
CA LYS A 452 9.13 6.25 -26.66
C LYS A 452 9.17 4.74 -26.78
#